data_988fd6c3eb8c76bed8780b559e3f05d2
#
_entry.id   988fd6c3eb8c76bed8780b559e3f05d2
#
_cell.length_a   1.000
_cell.length_b   1.000
_cell.length_c   1.000
_cell.angle_alpha   90.00
_cell.angle_beta   90.00
_cell.angle_gamma   90.00
#
_symmetry.space_group_name_H-M   'P 1'
#
loop_
_entity.id
_entity.type
_entity.pdbx_description
1 polymer ?
#
loop_
_entity_poly.entity_id
_entity_poly.type
_entity_poly.pdbx_seq_one_letter_code
_entity_poly.pdbx_strand_id
1 'polypeptide(L)'
;KLIRDKYETAIIGKWHLNSDPTGFDHWDILIGQGDYYNPTFIRNGEKIQREGYATNVTTDVALEWLENERNQEKPFCLLLHHKAPHRTWMPDTCDFKLFKDINFPLPETFYDDYEGRLAAKENKMSISKDMDLVYDLKLADKDSLIHSNPNLEGWGRWMYNNMNPEQKKAWDAHYDV
;
A
#
# COMPACT_ATOMS: atom_id res chain seq x y z
N LYS A 1 6.21 11.37 24.56
CA LYS A 1 6.37 12.63 25.33
C LYS A 1 7.84 13.02 25.48
N LEU A 2 8.71 12.10 25.90
CA LEU A 2 10.16 12.36 26.07
C LEU A 2 10.92 12.64 24.75
N ILE A 3 10.42 12.14 23.62
CA ILE A 3 11.05 12.36 22.30
C ILE A 3 10.77 13.77 21.81
N ARG A 4 9.54 14.28 21.93
CA ARG A 4 9.14 15.62 21.44
C ARG A 4 9.92 16.79 22.06
N ASP A 5 10.42 16.63 23.25
CA ASP A 5 11.22 17.68 23.90
C ASP A 5 12.58 17.89 23.23
N LYS A 6 13.09 16.85 22.56
CA LYS A 6 14.41 16.86 21.92
C LYS A 6 14.38 16.76 20.41
N TYR A 7 13.35 16.09 19.86
CA TYR A 7 13.21 15.80 18.44
C TYR A 7 11.95 16.45 17.91
N GLU A 8 12.00 16.89 16.67
CA GLU A 8 10.79 17.13 15.90
C GLU A 8 10.26 15.81 15.35
N THR A 9 8.98 15.53 15.56
CA THR A 9 8.41 14.20 15.32
C THR A 9 7.37 14.24 14.23
N ALA A 10 7.46 13.32 13.27
CA ALA A 10 6.45 13.16 12.23
C ALA A 10 6.06 11.70 12.03
N ILE A 11 4.82 11.49 11.58
CA ILE A 11 4.37 10.23 11.02
C ILE A 11 3.70 10.47 9.67
N ILE A 12 4.17 9.77 8.65
CA ILE A 12 3.71 9.93 7.26
C ILE A 12 3.40 8.55 6.68
N GLY A 13 2.22 8.43 6.06
CA GLY A 13 1.77 7.21 5.41
C GLY A 13 0.73 6.42 6.22
N LYS A 14 0.82 5.08 6.22
CA LYS A 14 -0.22 4.23 6.80
C LYS A 14 -0.21 4.26 8.34
N TRP A 15 -1.28 4.77 8.92
CA TRP A 15 -1.52 4.75 10.36
C TRP A 15 -2.43 3.61 10.80
N HIS A 16 -3.56 3.46 10.15
CA HIS A 16 -4.56 2.39 10.33
C HIS A 16 -5.01 2.15 11.78
N LEU A 17 -5.04 3.19 12.59
CA LEU A 17 -5.68 3.19 13.90
C LEU A 17 -6.97 4.00 13.84
N ASN A 18 -7.91 3.72 14.75
CA ASN A 18 -9.23 4.38 14.78
C ASN A 18 -9.21 5.78 15.42
N SER A 19 -8.04 6.34 15.63
CA SER A 19 -7.83 7.66 16.22
C SER A 19 -6.76 8.41 15.44
N ASP A 20 -6.82 9.73 15.50
CA ASP A 20 -5.73 10.57 14.98
C ASP A 20 -4.42 10.33 15.73
N PRO A 21 -3.28 10.47 15.08
CA PRO A 21 -1.98 10.38 15.74
C PRO A 21 -1.85 11.41 16.85
N THR A 22 -1.39 10.95 18.00
CA THR A 22 -1.11 11.83 19.14
C THR A 22 0.37 11.76 19.51
N GLY A 23 0.95 12.88 19.92
CA GLY A 23 2.36 12.92 20.32
C GLY A 23 3.34 13.14 19.16
N PHE A 24 2.86 13.43 17.97
CA PHE A 24 3.63 13.91 16.84
C PHE A 24 3.45 15.41 16.65
N ASP A 25 4.46 16.08 16.14
CA ASP A 25 4.40 17.50 15.78
C ASP A 25 3.78 17.68 14.40
N HIS A 26 4.00 16.71 13.50
CA HIS A 26 3.41 16.63 12.17
C HIS A 26 2.88 15.23 11.88
N TRP A 27 1.75 15.16 11.19
CA TRP A 27 1.25 13.88 10.66
C TRP A 27 0.47 14.07 9.37
N ASP A 28 0.75 13.16 8.42
CA ASP A 28 0.10 13.11 7.10
C ASP A 28 -0.18 11.63 6.80
N ILE A 29 -1.38 11.16 7.17
CA ILE A 29 -1.69 9.74 7.23
C ILE A 29 -2.75 9.33 6.22
N LEU A 30 -2.59 8.12 5.67
CA LEU A 30 -3.58 7.49 4.81
C LEU A 30 -4.86 7.15 5.59
N ILE A 31 -6.01 7.35 4.95
CA ILE A 31 -7.30 6.98 5.53
C ILE A 31 -7.46 5.46 5.53
N GLY A 32 -7.70 4.88 6.70
CA GLY A 32 -7.92 3.45 6.87
C GLY A 32 -6.76 2.61 6.33
N GLN A 33 -7.04 1.72 5.38
CA GLN A 33 -6.03 0.90 4.69
C GLN A 33 -5.23 1.67 3.65
N GLY A 34 -5.69 2.85 3.26
CA GLY A 34 -5.15 3.64 2.16
C GLY A 34 -5.46 3.05 0.77
N ASP A 35 -5.47 3.91 -0.23
CA ASP A 35 -5.60 3.52 -1.62
C ASP A 35 -4.23 3.43 -2.28
N TYR A 36 -4.07 2.54 -3.26
CA TYR A 36 -2.82 2.44 -4.02
C TYR A 36 -2.67 3.57 -5.04
N TYR A 37 -3.80 4.05 -5.59
CA TYR A 37 -3.82 5.13 -6.55
C TYR A 37 -4.61 6.32 -6.02
N ASN A 38 -4.09 7.50 -6.24
CA ASN A 38 -4.68 8.79 -5.88
C ASN A 38 -5.17 8.83 -4.42
N PRO A 39 -4.30 8.48 -3.47
CA PRO A 39 -4.68 8.33 -2.08
C PRO A 39 -5.12 9.64 -1.45
N THR A 40 -6.12 9.54 -0.56
CA THR A 40 -6.49 10.63 0.32
C THR A 40 -5.72 10.50 1.64
N PHE A 41 -5.08 11.59 2.02
CA PHE A 41 -4.40 11.74 3.30
C PHE A 41 -5.23 12.58 4.27
N ILE A 42 -4.95 12.44 5.55
CA ILE A 42 -5.35 13.41 6.57
C ILE A 42 -4.07 14.05 7.08
N ARG A 43 -3.88 15.32 6.77
CA ARG A 43 -2.73 16.12 7.16
C ARG A 43 -3.09 17.01 8.33
N ASN A 44 -2.57 16.69 9.51
CA ASN A 44 -2.85 17.44 10.74
C ASN A 44 -4.36 17.74 10.96
N GLY A 45 -5.23 16.80 10.55
CA GLY A 45 -6.69 16.90 10.68
C GLY A 45 -7.44 17.31 9.39
N GLU A 46 -6.74 17.76 8.35
CA GLU A 46 -7.35 18.15 7.07
C GLU A 46 -7.23 17.06 6.02
N LYS A 47 -8.31 16.79 5.27
CA LYS A 47 -8.29 15.82 4.19
C LYS A 47 -7.69 16.44 2.93
N ILE A 48 -6.69 15.77 2.37
CA ILE A 48 -6.02 16.17 1.12
C ILE A 48 -5.95 14.95 0.20
N GLN A 49 -6.59 15.03 -0.96
CA GLN A 49 -6.41 14.03 -2.01
C GLN A 49 -5.17 14.37 -2.83
N ARG A 50 -4.33 13.36 -3.05
CA ARG A 50 -3.09 13.51 -3.82
C ARG A 50 -3.13 12.57 -5.02
N GLU A 51 -2.79 13.08 -6.20
CA GLU A 51 -2.71 12.28 -7.41
C GLU A 51 -1.39 11.51 -7.46
N GLY A 52 -1.44 10.26 -7.93
CA GLY A 52 -0.27 9.40 -8.12
C GLY A 52 -0.37 8.05 -7.43
N TYR A 53 0.74 7.32 -7.44
CA TYR A 53 0.85 6.03 -6.78
C TYR A 53 1.26 6.21 -5.30
N ALA A 54 0.60 5.51 -4.41
CA ALA A 54 0.69 5.74 -2.96
C ALA A 54 2.12 5.70 -2.40
N THR A 55 2.98 4.81 -2.91
CA THR A 55 4.37 4.73 -2.45
C THR A 55 5.14 5.99 -2.81
N ASN A 56 5.01 6.45 -4.07
CA ASN A 56 5.67 7.67 -4.55
C ASN A 56 5.15 8.89 -3.80
N VAL A 57 3.82 9.04 -3.75
CA VAL A 57 3.17 10.15 -3.04
C VAL A 57 3.58 10.21 -1.56
N THR A 58 3.61 9.06 -0.87
CA THR A 58 4.03 8.99 0.54
C THR A 58 5.50 9.40 0.71
N THR A 59 6.35 9.01 -0.24
CA THR A 59 7.76 9.39 -0.24
C THR A 59 7.93 10.89 -0.49
N ASP A 60 7.21 11.45 -1.47
CA ASP A 60 7.27 12.87 -1.81
C ASP A 60 6.81 13.75 -0.63
N VAL A 61 5.74 13.35 0.05
CA VAL A 61 5.27 14.03 1.28
C VAL A 61 6.34 13.98 2.38
N ALA A 62 7.03 12.85 2.53
CA ALA A 62 8.09 12.73 3.52
C ALA A 62 9.30 13.60 3.18
N LEU A 63 9.67 13.66 1.90
CA LEU A 63 10.75 14.54 1.42
C LEU A 63 10.39 16.02 1.59
N GLU A 64 9.15 16.39 1.23
CA GLU A 64 8.66 17.77 1.45
C GLU A 64 8.76 18.18 2.90
N TRP A 65 8.34 17.32 3.82
CA TRP A 65 8.46 17.59 5.25
C TRP A 65 9.93 17.70 5.69
N LEU A 66 10.79 16.78 5.26
CA LEU A 66 12.21 16.74 5.60
C LEU A 66 12.96 18.00 5.13
N GLU A 67 12.64 18.49 3.93
CA GLU A 67 13.37 19.57 3.28
C GLU A 67 12.82 20.94 3.61
N ASN A 68 11.49 21.08 3.72
CA ASN A 68 10.85 22.39 3.71
C ASN A 68 10.03 22.72 4.96
N GLU A 69 9.54 21.71 5.71
CA GLU A 69 8.54 21.98 6.74
C GLU A 69 9.08 21.84 8.16
N ARG A 70 9.98 20.90 8.40
CA ARG A 70 10.55 20.69 9.73
C ARG A 70 11.54 21.78 10.13
N ASN A 71 11.73 21.97 11.41
CA ASN A 71 12.82 22.79 11.92
C ASN A 71 14.18 22.13 11.66
N GLN A 72 14.97 22.71 10.75
CA GLN A 72 16.26 22.15 10.31
C GLN A 72 17.33 22.16 11.43
N GLU A 73 17.15 22.96 12.48
CA GLU A 73 18.07 23.04 13.60
C GLU A 73 17.83 21.96 14.67
N LYS A 74 16.68 21.26 14.59
CA LYS A 74 16.34 20.18 15.50
C LYS A 74 16.64 18.82 14.89
N PRO A 75 17.11 17.84 15.69
CA PRO A 75 17.05 16.45 15.26
C PRO A 75 15.61 16.02 15.07
N PHE A 76 15.36 15.07 14.19
CA PHE A 76 14.01 14.60 13.88
C PHE A 76 13.82 13.11 14.15
N CYS A 77 12.57 12.72 14.31
CA CYS A 77 12.12 11.33 14.34
C CYS A 77 10.95 11.19 13.37
N LEU A 78 11.19 10.56 12.22
CA LEU A 78 10.18 10.31 11.19
C LEU A 78 9.80 8.84 11.18
N LEU A 79 8.50 8.56 11.32
CA LEU A 79 7.88 7.27 11.04
C LEU A 79 7.31 7.32 9.62
N LEU A 80 8.00 6.69 8.67
CA LEU A 80 7.56 6.60 7.28
C LEU A 80 6.95 5.21 7.03
N HIS A 81 5.64 5.17 6.84
CA HIS A 81 4.88 3.93 6.75
C HIS A 81 4.21 3.78 5.38
N HIS A 82 4.82 3.00 4.49
CA HIS A 82 4.21 2.72 3.19
C HIS A 82 3.01 1.77 3.29
N LYS A 83 2.06 1.92 2.35
CA LYS A 83 0.95 0.96 2.18
C LYS A 83 1.43 -0.36 1.60
N ALA A 84 2.28 -0.33 0.58
CA ALA A 84 2.84 -1.52 -0.03
C ALA A 84 3.77 -2.26 0.96
N PRO A 85 3.80 -3.60 0.97
CA PRO A 85 3.13 -4.54 0.07
C PRO A 85 1.83 -5.14 0.65
N HIS A 86 0.94 -4.35 1.22
CA HIS A 86 -0.33 -4.86 1.74
C HIS A 86 -1.23 -5.39 0.60
N ARG A 87 -1.96 -6.47 0.83
CA ARG A 87 -3.05 -6.93 -0.04
C ARG A 87 -3.94 -5.70 -0.42
N THR A 88 -4.24 -5.43 -1.63
CA THR A 88 -4.37 -6.26 -2.83
C THR A 88 -3.18 -6.25 -3.81
N TRP A 89 -2.03 -5.78 -3.40
CA TRP A 89 -0.80 -5.77 -4.22
C TRP A 89 -0.99 -5.14 -5.61
N MET A 90 -1.51 -3.95 -5.67
CA MET A 90 -1.60 -3.21 -6.92
C MET A 90 -0.24 -2.57 -7.23
N PRO A 91 0.41 -2.93 -8.33
CA PRO A 91 1.67 -2.31 -8.73
C PRO A 91 1.45 -0.90 -9.29
N ASP A 92 2.50 -0.08 -9.35
CA ASP A 92 2.46 1.14 -10.14
C ASP A 92 2.42 0.80 -11.64
N THR A 93 1.77 1.63 -12.43
CA THR A 93 1.68 1.45 -13.89
C THR A 93 3.03 1.45 -14.59
N CYS A 94 4.03 2.14 -14.06
CA CYS A 94 5.39 2.13 -14.58
C CYS A 94 6.11 0.79 -14.35
N ASP A 95 5.68 0.00 -13.38
CA ASP A 95 6.31 -1.26 -12.99
C ASP A 95 5.75 -2.49 -13.72
N PHE A 96 4.67 -2.35 -14.48
CA PHE A 96 3.99 -3.47 -15.15
C PHE A 96 4.88 -4.37 -16.02
N LYS A 97 5.96 -3.81 -16.55
CA LYS A 97 6.90 -4.56 -17.41
C LYS A 97 8.19 -4.97 -16.71
N LEU A 98 8.37 -4.58 -15.45
CA LEU A 98 9.65 -4.70 -14.75
C LEU A 98 10.18 -6.14 -14.69
N PHE A 99 9.29 -7.12 -14.55
CA PHE A 99 9.65 -8.53 -14.38
C PHE A 99 9.13 -9.44 -15.50
N LYS A 100 8.72 -8.86 -16.64
CA LYS A 100 8.07 -9.60 -17.74
C LYS A 100 8.89 -10.77 -18.25
N ASP A 101 10.19 -10.60 -18.33
CA ASP A 101 11.13 -11.58 -18.91
C ASP A 101 11.98 -12.29 -17.83
N ILE A 102 11.58 -12.19 -16.56
CA ILE A 102 12.31 -12.78 -15.44
C ILE A 102 11.59 -14.01 -14.91
N ASN A 103 12.24 -15.17 -14.99
CA ASN A 103 11.84 -16.36 -14.25
C ASN A 103 12.44 -16.32 -12.84
N PHE A 104 11.62 -16.15 -11.83
CA PHE A 104 12.07 -16.22 -10.44
C PHE A 104 12.32 -17.69 -10.06
N PRO A 105 13.53 -18.05 -9.58
CA PRO A 105 13.77 -19.40 -9.09
C PRO A 105 12.93 -19.64 -7.82
N LEU A 106 12.43 -20.86 -7.68
CA LEU A 106 11.79 -21.25 -6.42
C LEU A 106 12.86 -21.28 -5.32
N PRO A 107 12.59 -20.70 -4.13
CA PRO A 107 13.48 -20.83 -3.00
C PRO A 107 13.55 -22.29 -2.54
N GLU A 108 14.67 -22.72 -1.98
CA GLU A 108 14.85 -24.09 -1.47
C GLU A 108 13.76 -24.50 -0.46
N THR A 109 13.24 -23.52 0.26
CA THR A 109 12.18 -23.73 1.26
C THR A 109 10.76 -23.69 0.70
N PHE A 110 10.56 -23.63 -0.63
CA PHE A 110 9.24 -23.51 -1.23
C PHE A 110 8.32 -24.70 -0.90
N TYR A 111 8.88 -25.89 -0.81
CA TYR A 111 8.18 -27.13 -0.45
C TYR A 111 8.54 -27.63 0.98
N ASP A 112 8.94 -26.72 1.86
CA ASP A 112 9.28 -27.02 3.23
C ASP A 112 8.07 -27.64 3.98
N ASP A 113 8.31 -28.71 4.72
CA ASP A 113 7.30 -29.39 5.54
C ASP A 113 7.07 -28.72 6.90
N TYR A 114 7.85 -27.69 7.20
CA TYR A 114 7.84 -26.93 8.44
C TYR A 114 8.13 -27.77 9.71
N GLU A 115 8.86 -28.89 9.59
CA GLU A 115 9.22 -29.73 10.73
C GLU A 115 9.90 -28.90 11.82
N GLY A 116 9.50 -29.11 13.09
CA GLY A 116 10.00 -28.36 14.24
C GLY A 116 9.47 -26.93 14.39
N ARG A 117 8.65 -26.43 13.45
CA ARG A 117 8.09 -25.06 13.45
C ARG A 117 6.57 -25.10 13.56
N LEU A 118 6.06 -25.29 14.76
CA LEU A 118 4.65 -25.55 15.04
C LEU A 118 3.71 -24.50 14.42
N ALA A 119 3.98 -23.22 14.59
CA ALA A 119 3.12 -22.15 14.07
C ALA A 119 3.01 -22.18 12.54
N ALA A 120 4.10 -22.46 11.83
CA ALA A 120 4.09 -22.58 10.36
C ALA A 120 3.39 -23.87 9.91
N LYS A 121 3.62 -24.99 10.62
CA LYS A 121 3.02 -26.29 10.29
C LYS A 121 1.50 -26.32 10.49
N GLU A 122 1.00 -25.63 11.50
CA GLU A 122 -0.44 -25.51 11.78
C GLU A 122 -1.15 -24.46 10.91
N ASN A 123 -0.39 -23.63 10.22
CA ASN A 123 -0.97 -22.66 9.27
C ASN A 123 -1.50 -23.39 8.03
N LYS A 124 -2.80 -23.27 7.81
CA LYS A 124 -3.50 -23.92 6.69
C LYS A 124 -3.60 -23.02 5.45
N MET A 125 -3.07 -21.80 5.49
CA MET A 125 -3.08 -20.91 4.34
C MET A 125 -2.15 -21.43 3.24
N SER A 126 -2.66 -21.40 2.02
CA SER A 126 -1.90 -21.77 0.82
C SER A 126 -2.23 -20.84 -0.34
N ILE A 127 -1.27 -20.64 -1.24
CA ILE A 127 -1.46 -19.82 -2.43
C ILE A 127 -2.63 -20.37 -3.27
N SER A 128 -2.70 -21.70 -3.46
CA SER A 128 -3.68 -22.32 -4.32
C SER A 128 -5.13 -22.32 -3.80
N LYS A 129 -5.34 -22.11 -2.49
CA LYS A 129 -6.67 -22.16 -1.88
C LYS A 129 -7.16 -20.81 -1.35
N ASP A 130 -6.23 -19.98 -0.91
CA ASP A 130 -6.56 -18.80 -0.12
C ASP A 130 -6.27 -17.48 -0.85
N MET A 131 -5.47 -17.51 -1.93
CA MET A 131 -5.33 -16.36 -2.81
C MET A 131 -6.48 -16.31 -3.80
N ASP A 132 -7.14 -15.17 -3.86
CA ASP A 132 -8.20 -14.91 -4.83
C ASP A 132 -7.58 -14.57 -6.20
N LEU A 133 -8.05 -15.29 -7.24
CA LEU A 133 -7.51 -15.13 -8.61
C LEU A 133 -7.71 -13.73 -9.16
N VAL A 134 -8.85 -13.12 -8.84
CA VAL A 134 -9.22 -11.79 -9.32
C VAL A 134 -8.59 -10.71 -8.43
N TYR A 135 -8.92 -10.76 -7.16
CA TYR A 135 -8.57 -9.72 -6.21
C TYR A 135 -7.06 -9.65 -5.93
N ASP A 136 -6.43 -10.82 -5.73
CA ASP A 136 -5.00 -10.88 -5.42
C ASP A 136 -4.14 -10.96 -6.68
N LEU A 137 -4.50 -11.83 -7.63
CA LEU A 137 -3.65 -12.16 -8.76
C LEU A 137 -4.01 -11.43 -10.06
N LYS A 138 -5.20 -10.79 -10.14
CA LYS A 138 -5.70 -10.07 -11.34
C LYS A 138 -5.72 -10.95 -12.59
N LEU A 139 -6.04 -12.25 -12.43
CA LEU A 139 -6.05 -13.25 -13.52
C LEU A 139 -7.40 -13.40 -14.22
N ALA A 140 -8.32 -12.48 -14.04
CA ALA A 140 -9.61 -12.48 -14.71
C ALA A 140 -9.82 -11.16 -15.45
N ASP A 141 -10.74 -11.19 -16.44
CA ASP A 141 -11.12 -9.99 -17.17
C ASP A 141 -11.73 -8.92 -16.25
N LYS A 142 -11.80 -7.69 -16.72
CA LYS A 142 -12.30 -6.57 -15.92
C LYS A 142 -13.76 -6.70 -15.50
N ASP A 143 -14.56 -7.43 -16.26
CA ASP A 143 -15.95 -7.71 -15.89
C ASP A 143 -15.99 -8.69 -14.71
N SER A 144 -15.10 -9.68 -14.68
CA SER A 144 -14.91 -10.60 -13.55
C SER A 144 -14.31 -9.93 -12.32
N LEU A 145 -13.43 -8.93 -12.48
CA LEU A 145 -12.96 -8.09 -11.37
C LEU A 145 -14.12 -7.35 -10.68
N ILE A 146 -15.19 -7.11 -11.42
CA ILE A 146 -16.38 -6.42 -10.93
C ILE A 146 -17.38 -7.41 -10.29
N HIS A 147 -17.38 -8.70 -10.66
CA HIS A 147 -18.47 -9.62 -10.36
C HIS A 147 -18.11 -10.86 -9.52
N SER A 148 -16.84 -11.16 -9.27
CA SER A 148 -16.43 -12.48 -8.80
C SER A 148 -16.58 -12.75 -7.30
N ASN A 149 -16.70 -11.74 -6.46
CA ASN A 149 -16.93 -11.92 -5.02
C ASN A 149 -17.72 -10.76 -4.43
N PRO A 150 -18.98 -11.00 -3.97
CA PRO A 150 -19.81 -9.94 -3.39
C PRO A 150 -19.18 -9.24 -2.18
N ASN A 151 -18.29 -9.91 -1.46
CA ASN A 151 -17.56 -9.35 -0.33
C ASN A 151 -16.32 -8.55 -0.74
N LEU A 152 -15.82 -8.77 -1.96
CA LEU A 152 -14.65 -8.09 -2.54
C LEU A 152 -15.05 -7.03 -3.59
N GLU A 153 -16.26 -7.08 -4.12
CA GLU A 153 -16.77 -6.13 -5.13
C GLU A 153 -16.54 -4.67 -4.76
N GLY A 154 -16.78 -4.32 -3.49
CA GLY A 154 -16.61 -2.95 -3.02
C GLY A 154 -15.17 -2.44 -3.14
N TRP A 155 -14.17 -3.26 -2.81
CA TRP A 155 -12.77 -2.85 -2.75
C TRP A 155 -12.08 -2.82 -4.12
N GLY A 156 -12.31 -3.81 -4.96
CA GLY A 156 -11.75 -3.84 -6.32
C GLY A 156 -12.31 -2.69 -7.17
N ARG A 157 -13.63 -2.51 -7.13
CA ARG A 157 -14.33 -1.41 -7.80
C ARG A 157 -13.89 -0.05 -7.27
N TRP A 158 -13.76 0.09 -5.96
CA TRP A 158 -13.28 1.31 -5.32
C TRP A 158 -11.89 1.69 -5.83
N MET A 159 -10.93 0.78 -5.79
CA MET A 159 -9.55 1.05 -6.18
C MET A 159 -9.42 1.38 -7.66
N TYR A 160 -10.11 0.65 -8.54
CA TYR A 160 -10.14 0.95 -9.97
C TYR A 160 -10.83 2.31 -10.24
N ASN A 161 -11.96 2.58 -9.58
CA ASN A 161 -12.67 3.84 -9.77
C ASN A 161 -11.87 5.06 -9.29
N ASN A 162 -10.97 4.87 -8.33
CA ASN A 162 -10.09 5.93 -7.83
C ASN A 162 -8.94 6.28 -8.78
N MET A 163 -8.69 5.43 -9.78
CA MET A 163 -7.71 5.70 -10.83
C MET A 163 -8.19 6.83 -11.77
N ASN A 164 -7.26 7.67 -12.21
CA ASN A 164 -7.50 8.62 -13.28
C ASN A 164 -7.60 7.92 -14.66
N PRO A 165 -8.03 8.61 -15.73
CA PRO A 165 -8.19 7.99 -17.05
C PRO A 165 -6.90 7.37 -17.61
N GLU A 166 -5.74 7.96 -17.37
CA GLU A 166 -4.45 7.46 -17.86
C GLU A 166 -4.04 6.19 -17.11
N GLN A 167 -4.21 6.17 -15.80
CA GLN A 167 -3.96 5.01 -14.95
C GLN A 167 -4.90 3.85 -15.33
N LYS A 168 -6.19 4.11 -15.56
CA LYS A 168 -7.15 3.11 -16.05
C LYS A 168 -6.75 2.54 -17.40
N LYS A 169 -6.38 3.40 -18.33
CA LYS A 169 -5.93 2.98 -19.66
C LYS A 169 -4.69 2.06 -19.58
N ALA A 170 -3.72 2.41 -18.75
CA ALA A 170 -2.53 1.60 -18.55
C ALA A 170 -2.84 0.27 -17.87
N TRP A 171 -3.73 0.28 -16.87
CA TRP A 171 -4.22 -0.89 -16.16
C TRP A 171 -4.95 -1.85 -17.08
N ASP A 172 -5.93 -1.34 -17.83
CA ASP A 172 -6.73 -2.14 -18.77
C ASP A 172 -5.82 -2.78 -19.84
N ALA A 173 -4.88 -2.02 -20.39
CA ALA A 173 -3.93 -2.52 -21.38
C ALA A 173 -2.98 -3.62 -20.84
N HIS A 174 -2.73 -3.62 -19.53
CA HIS A 174 -1.86 -4.63 -18.90
C HIS A 174 -2.61 -5.90 -18.51
N TYR A 175 -3.81 -5.75 -17.98
CA TYR A 175 -4.63 -6.85 -17.43
C TYR A 175 -5.78 -7.27 -18.37
N ASP A 176 -5.94 -6.61 -19.50
CA ASP A 176 -6.89 -7.01 -20.54
C ASP A 176 -6.28 -8.18 -21.34
N VAL A 177 -6.58 -9.39 -20.91
CA VAL A 177 -6.14 -10.65 -21.54
C VAL A 177 -7.25 -11.13 -22.43
#